data_fc46105206f8f6a43d11e544e7425247
#
_entry.id   fc46105206f8f6a43d11e544e7425247
#
_cell.length_a   1.000
_cell.length_b   1.000
_cell.length_c   1.000
_cell.angle_alpha   90.00
_cell.angle_beta   90.00
_cell.angle_gamma   90.00
#
_symmetry.space_group_name_H-M   'P 1'
#
loop_
_entity.id
_entity.type
_entity.pdbx_description
1 polymer ?
#
loop_
_entity_poly.entity_id
_entity_poly.type
_entity_poly.pdbx_seq_one_letter_code
_entity_poly.pdbx_strand_id
1 'polypeptide(L)'
;MLFRSGTVLVATGSPDIGGSRASMALMAAETFGIDYSQVRAIVADTASIGYTHVTGGSRVTFATGMAVVDGCKKLVDQLRARAAMIWGVDAEGVVWEDGHAKPASSNVGDFTPLSLREIAGKAALTGGPLTAAASVNAGGVAPGFATQFCDVEVDPETGKVTVLRFVAAQDVGRAIHPSYVEGQIQGGVTQGIGWALNEEYIYDAKGRLDNPGFLDYRCPVASDVPMIEAVLIEVPNPTHPFGAKGVGEVNIVPPMAAIANAIDSAIGRRLTELPMSPPKVRAALDNGAD
;
A
#
# COMPACT_ATOMS: atom_id res chain seq x y z
N MET A 1 17.84 11.98 -5.07
CA MET A 1 18.62 13.24 -5.23
C MET A 1 18.65 13.98 -3.90
N LEU A 2 19.81 14.48 -3.50
CA LEU A 2 19.99 15.28 -2.28
C LEU A 2 20.17 16.76 -2.64
N PHE A 3 19.43 17.64 -1.96
CA PHE A 3 19.57 19.08 -2.10
C PHE A 3 20.53 19.67 -1.05
N ARG A 4 21.09 20.85 -1.32
CA ARG A 4 21.96 21.58 -0.38
C ARG A 4 21.31 21.90 0.97
N SER A 5 19.97 21.91 1.01
CA SER A 5 19.20 22.08 2.26
C SER A 5 19.27 20.86 3.20
N GLY A 6 19.76 19.72 2.72
CA GLY A 6 19.64 18.42 3.42
C GLY A 6 18.33 17.68 3.13
N THR A 7 17.51 18.21 2.22
CA THR A 7 16.26 17.55 1.80
C THR A 7 16.54 16.51 0.73
N VAL A 8 15.92 15.35 0.85
CA VAL A 8 16.01 14.27 -0.12
C VAL A 8 14.78 14.28 -1.02
N LEU A 9 14.97 14.26 -2.34
CA LEU A 9 13.92 14.06 -3.31
C LEU A 9 13.92 12.61 -3.78
N VAL A 10 12.81 11.93 -3.62
CA VAL A 10 12.53 10.60 -4.17
C VAL A 10 11.57 10.74 -5.34
N ALA A 11 12.00 10.37 -6.54
CA ALA A 11 11.16 10.39 -7.73
C ALA A 11 10.90 8.96 -8.21
N THR A 12 9.62 8.61 -8.43
CA THR A 12 9.21 7.28 -8.91
C THR A 12 8.25 7.39 -10.09
N GLY A 13 8.26 6.39 -10.97
CA GLY A 13 7.31 6.28 -12.09
C GLY A 13 5.96 5.67 -11.69
N SER A 14 5.82 5.15 -10.47
CA SER A 14 4.56 4.59 -9.99
C SER A 14 3.58 5.68 -9.60
N PRO A 15 2.26 5.52 -9.87
CA PRO A 15 1.24 6.45 -9.40
C PRO A 15 1.10 6.42 -7.87
N ASP A 16 0.47 7.46 -7.32
CA ASP A 16 0.14 7.53 -5.90
C ASP A 16 -1.16 6.77 -5.62
N ILE A 17 -1.09 5.46 -5.66
CA ILE A 17 -2.24 4.60 -5.34
C ILE A 17 -2.20 4.21 -3.86
N GLY A 18 -3.34 4.32 -3.17
CA GLY A 18 -3.45 3.98 -1.76
C GLY A 18 -2.52 4.77 -0.84
N GLY A 19 -2.09 5.98 -1.25
CA GLY A 19 -1.14 6.80 -0.49
C GLY A 19 0.31 6.31 -0.55
N SER A 20 0.67 5.52 -1.56
CA SER A 20 2.01 4.93 -1.70
C SER A 20 3.15 5.96 -1.71
N ARG A 21 2.89 7.20 -2.16
CA ARG A 21 3.86 8.29 -2.10
C ARG A 21 4.39 8.55 -0.69
N ALA A 22 3.50 8.57 0.31
CA ALA A 22 3.90 8.72 1.70
C ALA A 22 4.72 7.51 2.18
N SER A 23 4.33 6.29 1.81
CA SER A 23 5.07 5.06 2.14
C SER A 23 6.48 5.08 1.54
N MET A 24 6.66 5.57 0.31
CA MET A 24 8.00 5.74 -0.30
C MET A 24 8.85 6.74 0.48
N ALA A 25 8.27 7.86 0.91
CA ALA A 25 8.97 8.85 1.72
C ALA A 25 9.36 8.31 3.10
N LEU A 26 8.49 7.52 3.75
CA LEU A 26 8.80 6.85 5.02
C LEU A 26 9.95 5.86 4.89
N MET A 27 9.92 4.98 3.88
CA MET A 27 11.00 4.02 3.65
C MET A 27 12.34 4.72 3.35
N ALA A 28 12.31 5.84 2.62
CA ALA A 28 13.51 6.62 2.38
C ALA A 28 14.03 7.28 3.66
N ALA A 29 13.16 7.91 4.44
CA ALA A 29 13.52 8.55 5.70
C ALA A 29 14.16 7.56 6.68
N GLU A 30 13.55 6.39 6.84
CA GLU A 30 14.07 5.30 7.66
C GLU A 30 15.42 4.78 7.17
N THR A 31 15.59 4.63 5.84
CA THR A 31 16.87 4.17 5.25
C THR A 31 18.00 5.16 5.49
N PHE A 32 17.70 6.46 5.50
CA PHE A 32 18.69 7.50 5.82
C PHE A 32 18.85 7.74 7.33
N GLY A 33 17.92 7.32 8.17
CA GLY A 33 17.87 7.67 9.59
C GLY A 33 17.58 9.16 9.82
N ILE A 34 16.66 9.75 9.05
CA ILE A 34 16.29 11.17 9.10
C ILE A 34 14.80 11.35 9.32
N ASP A 35 14.38 12.55 9.69
CA ASP A 35 12.98 12.90 9.85
C ASP A 35 12.23 12.86 8.51
N TYR A 36 10.99 12.38 8.54
CA TYR A 36 10.11 12.29 7.37
C TYR A 36 9.95 13.62 6.64
N SER A 37 9.89 14.74 7.37
CA SER A 37 9.76 16.09 6.78
C SER A 37 10.93 16.49 5.88
N GLN A 38 12.08 15.82 5.99
CA GLN A 38 13.25 16.03 5.13
C GLN A 38 13.16 15.28 3.81
N VAL A 39 12.13 14.43 3.62
CA VAL A 39 11.96 13.66 2.39
C VAL A 39 10.75 14.17 1.61
N ARG A 40 10.94 14.46 0.34
CA ARG A 40 9.89 14.80 -0.61
C ARG A 40 9.79 13.73 -1.68
N ALA A 41 8.65 13.07 -1.78
CA ALA A 41 8.37 12.15 -2.87
C ALA A 41 7.57 12.83 -3.99
N ILE A 42 7.99 12.59 -5.25
CA ILE A 42 7.23 12.92 -6.47
C ILE A 42 6.93 11.64 -7.21
N VAL A 43 5.75 11.53 -7.77
CA VAL A 43 5.26 10.33 -8.43
C VAL A 43 4.75 10.63 -9.84
N ALA A 44 4.84 9.63 -10.72
CA ALA A 44 4.24 9.59 -12.04
C ALA A 44 4.66 10.72 -13.01
N ASP A 45 5.87 11.25 -12.88
CA ASP A 45 6.43 12.12 -13.92
C ASP A 45 7.07 11.28 -15.03
N THR A 46 6.32 10.99 -16.06
CA THR A 46 6.75 10.14 -17.19
C THR A 46 7.78 10.81 -18.11
N ALA A 47 8.02 12.11 -17.96
CA ALA A 47 9.01 12.84 -18.74
C ALA A 47 10.43 12.74 -18.17
N SER A 48 10.55 12.56 -16.85
CA SER A 48 11.83 12.56 -16.15
C SER A 48 12.22 11.23 -15.52
N ILE A 49 11.34 10.24 -15.53
CA ILE A 49 11.54 8.94 -14.89
C ILE A 49 11.38 7.83 -15.94
N GLY A 50 12.22 6.81 -15.82
CA GLY A 50 12.16 5.63 -16.69
C GLY A 50 10.92 4.78 -16.48
N TYR A 51 10.78 3.75 -17.29
CA TYR A 51 9.66 2.82 -17.28
C TYR A 51 9.43 2.19 -15.90
N THR A 52 8.17 2.20 -15.49
CA THR A 52 7.68 1.45 -14.32
C THR A 52 6.57 0.49 -14.80
N HIS A 53 6.65 -0.76 -14.37
CA HIS A 53 5.65 -1.77 -14.73
C HIS A 53 4.26 -1.38 -14.21
N VAL A 54 3.23 -1.95 -14.84
CA VAL A 54 1.81 -1.70 -14.48
C VAL A 54 1.53 -1.85 -13.00
N THR A 55 0.65 -1.00 -12.48
CA THR A 55 0.12 -1.11 -11.12
C THR A 55 -0.95 -2.19 -11.09
N GLY A 56 -0.63 -3.35 -10.55
CA GLY A 56 -1.51 -4.53 -10.41
C GLY A 56 -0.85 -5.56 -9.49
N GLY A 57 -1.65 -6.42 -8.86
CA GLY A 57 -1.15 -7.37 -7.87
C GLY A 57 -0.63 -6.72 -6.58
N SER A 58 -1.07 -5.49 -6.29
CA SER A 58 -0.69 -4.73 -5.08
C SER A 58 0.81 -4.49 -4.94
N ARG A 59 1.53 -4.36 -6.07
CA ARG A 59 2.99 -4.35 -6.10
C ARG A 59 3.66 -3.00 -5.78
N VAL A 60 2.94 -1.89 -5.78
CA VAL A 60 3.58 -0.57 -5.77
C VAL A 60 4.41 -0.36 -4.50
N THR A 61 3.82 -0.48 -3.31
CA THR A 61 4.59 -0.33 -2.05
C THR A 61 5.68 -1.39 -1.93
N PHE A 62 5.42 -2.61 -2.38
CA PHE A 62 6.39 -3.70 -2.36
C PHE A 62 7.56 -3.46 -3.32
N ALA A 63 7.32 -3.44 -4.63
CA ALA A 63 8.40 -3.41 -5.63
C ALA A 63 9.05 -2.02 -5.77
N THR A 64 8.25 -0.95 -5.80
CA THR A 64 8.77 0.42 -5.87
C THR A 64 9.46 0.79 -4.56
N GLY A 65 8.94 0.32 -3.41
CA GLY A 65 9.59 0.47 -2.12
C GLY A 65 10.99 -0.16 -2.08
N MET A 66 11.16 -1.37 -2.61
CA MET A 66 12.48 -1.99 -2.74
C MET A 66 13.44 -1.16 -3.58
N ALA A 67 12.97 -0.60 -4.71
CA ALA A 67 13.80 0.27 -5.56
C ALA A 67 14.17 1.58 -4.84
N VAL A 68 13.25 2.16 -4.08
CA VAL A 68 13.52 3.35 -3.26
C VAL A 68 14.60 3.05 -2.23
N VAL A 69 14.48 1.94 -1.50
CA VAL A 69 15.49 1.53 -0.50
C VAL A 69 16.85 1.28 -1.13
N ASP A 70 16.91 0.60 -2.28
CA ASP A 70 18.17 0.37 -3.01
C ASP A 70 18.82 1.69 -3.46
N GLY A 71 18.01 2.61 -4.01
CA GLY A 71 18.47 3.94 -4.40
C GLY A 71 18.98 4.76 -3.21
N CYS A 72 18.29 4.67 -2.06
CA CYS A 72 18.73 5.33 -0.83
C CYS A 72 20.05 4.74 -0.31
N LYS A 73 20.21 3.42 -0.30
CA LYS A 73 21.48 2.76 0.10
C LYS A 73 22.65 3.19 -0.79
N LYS A 74 22.47 3.23 -2.11
CA LYS A 74 23.48 3.74 -3.05
C LYS A 74 23.84 5.20 -2.78
N LEU A 75 22.88 6.00 -2.36
CA LEU A 75 23.14 7.40 -1.99
C LEU A 75 23.86 7.50 -0.65
N VAL A 76 23.57 6.63 0.32
CA VAL A 76 24.30 6.52 1.59
C VAL A 76 25.76 6.16 1.33
N ASP A 77 26.08 5.25 0.42
CA ASP A 77 27.45 4.91 0.06
C ASP A 77 28.18 6.12 -0.55
N GLN A 78 27.51 6.91 -1.39
CA GLN A 78 28.07 8.17 -1.88
C GLN A 78 28.32 9.17 -0.73
N LEU A 79 27.39 9.30 0.21
CA LEU A 79 27.54 10.18 1.37
C LEU A 79 28.74 9.78 2.24
N ARG A 80 28.94 8.49 2.48
CA ARG A 80 30.13 7.95 3.19
C ARG A 80 31.42 8.32 2.46
N ALA A 81 31.46 8.10 1.14
CA ALA A 81 32.61 8.45 0.33
C ALA A 81 32.90 9.98 0.35
N ARG A 82 31.85 10.82 0.34
CA ARG A 82 32.04 12.28 0.43
C ARG A 82 32.52 12.73 1.81
N ALA A 83 31.99 12.13 2.87
CA ALA A 83 32.47 12.41 4.23
C ALA A 83 33.95 12.00 4.40
N ALA A 84 34.33 10.86 3.84
CA ALA A 84 35.72 10.42 3.80
C ALA A 84 36.66 11.45 3.10
N MET A 85 36.25 11.96 1.95
CA MET A 85 36.97 13.05 1.26
C MET A 85 37.05 14.32 2.09
N ILE A 86 36.00 14.68 2.83
CA ILE A 86 35.97 15.87 3.69
C ILE A 86 36.97 15.72 4.86
N TRP A 87 37.06 14.52 5.42
CA TRP A 87 37.94 14.20 6.55
C TRP A 87 39.35 13.80 6.13
N GLY A 88 39.59 13.48 4.85
CA GLY A 88 40.87 12.99 4.35
C GLY A 88 41.22 11.58 4.81
N VAL A 89 40.21 10.70 4.90
CA VAL A 89 40.30 9.30 5.31
C VAL A 89 39.75 8.35 4.24
N ASP A 90 39.97 7.05 4.40
CA ASP A 90 39.38 6.04 3.51
C ASP A 90 37.87 5.87 3.78
N ALA A 91 37.13 5.50 2.75
CA ALA A 91 35.67 5.35 2.85
C ALA A 91 35.24 4.25 3.84
N GLU A 92 36.04 3.23 4.03
CA GLU A 92 35.83 2.16 5.03
C GLU A 92 35.91 2.68 6.46
N GLY A 93 36.60 3.80 6.68
CA GLY A 93 36.69 4.50 7.96
C GLY A 93 35.41 5.29 8.31
N VAL A 94 34.39 5.30 7.44
CA VAL A 94 33.16 6.06 7.64
C VAL A 94 31.96 5.12 7.71
N VAL A 95 31.15 5.26 8.74
CA VAL A 95 29.82 4.64 8.86
C VAL A 95 28.71 5.69 8.70
N TRP A 96 27.53 5.24 8.34
CA TRP A 96 26.32 6.07 8.29
C TRP A 96 25.33 5.62 9.35
N GLU A 97 25.06 6.45 10.32
CA GLU A 97 24.14 6.15 11.41
C GLU A 97 23.35 7.40 11.82
N ASP A 98 22.06 7.24 12.11
CA ASP A 98 21.17 8.30 12.60
C ASP A 98 21.25 9.58 11.75
N GLY A 99 21.26 9.43 10.43
CA GLY A 99 21.29 10.56 9.50
C GLY A 99 22.64 11.29 9.39
N HIS A 100 23.71 10.70 9.93
CA HIS A 100 25.05 11.30 9.95
C HIS A 100 26.13 10.33 9.49
N ALA A 101 27.13 10.87 8.81
CA ALA A 101 28.41 10.19 8.67
C ALA A 101 29.20 10.31 9.98
N LYS A 102 29.70 9.19 10.49
CA LYS A 102 30.48 9.08 11.73
C LYS A 102 31.79 8.32 11.46
N PRO A 103 32.86 8.55 12.21
CA PRO A 103 34.02 7.67 12.18
C PRO A 103 33.61 6.23 12.56
N ALA A 104 34.11 5.25 11.81
CA ALA A 104 33.80 3.83 12.07
C ALA A 104 34.42 3.33 13.40
N SER A 105 35.51 3.97 13.85
CA SER A 105 36.13 3.69 15.14
C SER A 105 36.98 4.89 15.58
N SER A 106 37.40 4.90 16.84
CA SER A 106 38.32 5.92 17.37
C SER A 106 39.67 5.95 16.68
N ASN A 107 40.09 4.86 16.02
CA ASN A 107 41.35 4.77 15.29
C ASN A 107 41.36 5.58 13.99
N VAL A 108 40.20 5.92 13.44
CA VAL A 108 40.07 6.75 12.23
C VAL A 108 40.40 8.21 12.51
N GLY A 109 40.10 8.68 13.71
CA GLY A 109 40.31 10.06 14.17
C GLY A 109 39.06 10.59 14.90
N ASP A 110 39.26 11.73 15.58
CA ASP A 110 38.16 12.44 16.26
C ASP A 110 37.59 13.51 15.31
N PHE A 111 36.60 13.10 14.53
CA PHE A 111 35.88 13.96 13.59
C PHE A 111 34.47 14.25 14.08
N THR A 112 34.03 15.50 13.93
CA THR A 112 32.62 15.86 14.15
C THR A 112 31.73 15.15 13.12
N PRO A 113 30.68 14.44 13.52
CA PRO A 113 29.73 13.82 12.61
C PRO A 113 29.17 14.83 11.59
N LEU A 114 28.98 14.38 10.34
CA LEU A 114 28.48 15.20 9.26
C LEU A 114 27.07 14.79 8.88
N SER A 115 26.14 15.73 8.94
CA SER A 115 24.76 15.58 8.47
C SER A 115 24.65 15.59 6.93
N LEU A 116 23.50 15.16 6.39
CA LEU A 116 23.16 15.32 4.97
C LEU A 116 23.41 16.74 4.46
N ARG A 117 23.00 17.75 5.24
CA ARG A 117 23.13 19.16 4.87
C ARG A 117 24.59 19.60 4.76
N GLU A 118 25.43 19.20 5.70
CA GLU A 118 26.84 19.56 5.72
C GLU A 118 27.61 18.91 4.57
N ILE A 119 27.33 17.63 4.29
CA ILE A 119 27.94 16.93 3.14
C ILE A 119 27.46 17.54 1.83
N ALA A 120 26.14 17.78 1.67
CA ALA A 120 25.58 18.39 0.49
C ALA A 120 26.09 19.83 0.26
N GLY A 121 26.34 20.57 1.35
CA GLY A 121 26.92 21.91 1.30
C GLY A 121 28.32 21.93 0.68
N LYS A 122 29.09 20.85 0.85
CA LYS A 122 30.45 20.67 0.30
C LYS A 122 30.49 19.89 -1.02
N ALA A 123 29.34 19.55 -1.62
CA ALA A 123 29.25 18.71 -2.81
C ALA A 123 30.07 19.23 -3.99
N ALA A 124 30.12 20.55 -4.22
CA ALA A 124 30.91 21.15 -5.30
C ALA A 124 32.43 20.88 -5.18
N LEU A 125 32.94 20.71 -3.96
CA LEU A 125 34.33 20.45 -3.68
C LEU A 125 34.65 18.95 -3.61
N THR A 126 33.63 18.10 -3.54
CA THR A 126 33.83 16.66 -3.32
C THR A 126 33.28 15.79 -4.47
N GLY A 127 33.05 16.38 -5.67
CA GLY A 127 32.68 15.66 -6.89
C GLY A 127 31.27 15.91 -7.40
N GLY A 128 30.62 17.02 -7.00
CA GLY A 128 29.37 17.50 -7.56
C GLY A 128 28.09 16.93 -6.91
N PRO A 129 26.94 17.07 -7.58
CA PRO A 129 25.64 16.69 -7.04
C PRO A 129 25.55 15.22 -6.60
N LEU A 130 24.81 14.97 -5.53
CA LEU A 130 24.58 13.66 -4.97
C LEU A 130 23.24 13.10 -5.50
N THR A 131 23.32 12.11 -6.37
CA THR A 131 22.15 11.45 -6.97
C THR A 131 22.40 9.95 -7.07
N ALA A 132 21.31 9.18 -6.93
CA ALA A 132 21.34 7.75 -7.20
C ALA A 132 20.08 7.33 -7.94
N ALA A 133 20.18 6.30 -8.76
CA ALA A 133 19.07 5.65 -9.41
C ALA A 133 19.11 4.15 -9.10
N ALA A 134 17.91 3.56 -9.04
CA ALA A 134 17.74 2.14 -8.82
C ALA A 134 16.64 1.56 -9.69
N SER A 135 16.85 0.35 -10.15
CA SER A 135 15.85 -0.47 -10.83
C SER A 135 15.93 -1.86 -10.22
N VAL A 136 14.82 -2.36 -9.73
CA VAL A 136 14.72 -3.65 -9.05
C VAL A 136 13.75 -4.53 -9.80
N ASN A 137 14.17 -5.74 -10.13
CA ASN A 137 13.27 -6.80 -10.53
C ASN A 137 12.81 -7.55 -9.26
N ALA A 138 11.69 -7.11 -8.71
CA ALA A 138 11.12 -7.72 -7.52
C ALA A 138 10.54 -9.09 -7.88
N GLY A 139 11.29 -10.15 -7.63
CA GLY A 139 10.86 -11.53 -7.78
C GLY A 139 10.25 -12.11 -6.51
N GLY A 140 9.61 -13.26 -6.65
CA GLY A 140 9.01 -14.00 -5.54
C GLY A 140 7.55 -13.64 -5.28
N VAL A 141 6.97 -14.32 -4.29
CA VAL A 141 5.58 -14.18 -3.86
C VAL A 141 5.54 -13.74 -2.39
N ALA A 142 4.59 -12.90 -2.06
CA ALA A 142 4.33 -12.46 -0.70
C ALA A 142 2.83 -12.68 -0.39
N PRO A 143 2.39 -13.94 -0.16
CA PRO A 143 0.99 -14.24 0.06
C PRO A 143 0.48 -13.52 1.30
N GLY A 144 -0.66 -12.87 1.16
CA GLY A 144 -1.43 -12.32 2.27
C GLY A 144 -2.54 -13.28 2.66
N PHE A 145 -2.81 -13.40 3.96
CA PHE A 145 -3.90 -14.20 4.51
C PHE A 145 -4.91 -13.28 5.17
N ALA A 146 -6.19 -13.61 5.06
CA ALA A 146 -7.25 -12.83 5.68
C ALA A 146 -8.34 -13.74 6.25
N THR A 147 -8.97 -13.25 7.32
CA THR A 147 -10.23 -13.76 7.83
C THR A 147 -11.17 -12.60 8.01
N GLN A 148 -12.38 -12.72 7.47
CA GLN A 148 -13.38 -11.66 7.53
C GLN A 148 -14.70 -12.19 8.09
N PHE A 149 -15.38 -11.35 8.87
CA PHE A 149 -16.63 -11.65 9.54
C PHE A 149 -17.60 -10.51 9.32
N CYS A 150 -18.88 -10.84 9.14
CA CYS A 150 -19.91 -9.83 9.11
C CYS A 150 -21.18 -10.31 9.78
N ASP A 151 -21.91 -9.36 10.37
CA ASP A 151 -23.25 -9.53 10.84
C ASP A 151 -24.21 -8.86 9.86
N VAL A 152 -25.29 -9.55 9.50
CA VAL A 152 -26.31 -9.04 8.57
C VAL A 152 -27.69 -9.11 9.18
N GLU A 153 -28.55 -8.19 8.77
CA GLU A 153 -29.99 -8.25 8.94
C GLU A 153 -30.64 -8.46 7.58
N VAL A 154 -31.59 -9.40 7.48
CA VAL A 154 -32.33 -9.68 6.27
C VAL A 154 -33.81 -9.36 6.52
N ASP A 155 -34.36 -8.43 5.74
CA ASP A 155 -35.79 -8.15 5.74
C ASP A 155 -36.50 -9.24 4.93
N PRO A 156 -37.36 -10.06 5.58
CA PRO A 156 -38.04 -11.17 4.90
C PRO A 156 -39.10 -10.72 3.93
N GLU A 157 -39.65 -9.50 4.04
CA GLU A 157 -40.67 -9.00 3.13
C GLU A 157 -40.09 -8.49 1.82
N THR A 158 -38.94 -7.83 1.88
CA THR A 158 -38.31 -7.20 0.71
C THR A 158 -37.11 -7.97 0.17
N GLY A 159 -36.51 -8.85 0.97
CA GLY A 159 -35.24 -9.50 0.67
C GLY A 159 -34.04 -8.58 0.82
N LYS A 160 -34.21 -7.36 1.39
CA LYS A 160 -33.11 -6.44 1.61
C LYS A 160 -32.13 -6.99 2.66
N VAL A 161 -30.84 -6.97 2.33
CA VAL A 161 -29.76 -7.31 3.25
C VAL A 161 -29.08 -6.03 3.71
N THR A 162 -28.96 -5.85 5.01
CA THR A 162 -28.22 -4.75 5.63
C THR A 162 -27.01 -5.33 6.38
N VAL A 163 -25.80 -4.88 6.05
CA VAL A 163 -24.59 -5.26 6.76
C VAL A 163 -24.50 -4.39 8.02
N LEU A 164 -24.63 -5.00 9.19
CA LEU A 164 -24.65 -4.29 10.48
C LEU A 164 -23.24 -4.06 11.03
N ARG A 165 -22.34 -5.04 10.84
CA ARG A 165 -20.95 -5.02 11.30
C ARG A 165 -20.07 -5.75 10.32
N PHE A 166 -18.83 -5.27 10.15
CA PHE A 166 -17.83 -5.95 9.34
C PHE A 166 -16.45 -5.86 10.00
N VAL A 167 -15.79 -7.00 10.17
CA VAL A 167 -14.43 -7.12 10.72
C VAL A 167 -13.55 -7.79 9.70
N ALA A 168 -12.42 -7.16 9.37
CA ALA A 168 -11.44 -7.69 8.43
C ALA A 168 -10.06 -7.80 9.10
N ALA A 169 -9.66 -9.01 9.47
CA ALA A 169 -8.32 -9.33 9.94
C ALA A 169 -7.46 -9.72 8.73
N GLN A 170 -6.43 -8.92 8.45
CA GLN A 170 -5.61 -9.03 7.25
C GLN A 170 -4.13 -9.09 7.61
N ASP A 171 -3.41 -10.12 7.11
CA ASP A 171 -1.95 -10.14 7.11
C ASP A 171 -1.42 -9.13 6.09
N VAL A 172 -0.72 -8.13 6.59
CA VAL A 172 -0.22 -6.98 5.83
C VAL A 172 1.32 -6.98 5.70
N GLY A 173 1.99 -8.03 6.22
CA GLY A 173 3.41 -7.98 6.44
C GLY A 173 3.73 -6.97 7.52
N ARG A 174 4.63 -6.02 7.29
CA ARG A 174 4.77 -4.81 8.11
C ARG A 174 3.99 -3.67 7.49
N ALA A 175 3.13 -3.03 8.26
CA ALA A 175 2.38 -1.86 7.84
C ALA A 175 3.32 -0.64 7.79
N ILE A 176 3.78 -0.25 6.60
CA ILE A 176 4.66 0.93 6.44
C ILE A 176 3.94 2.22 6.84
N HIS A 177 2.66 2.33 6.51
CA HIS A 177 1.80 3.45 6.90
C HIS A 177 0.46 2.89 7.40
N PRO A 178 0.30 2.59 8.71
CA PRO A 178 -0.85 1.87 9.24
C PRO A 178 -2.20 2.43 8.84
N SER A 179 -2.43 3.75 8.98
CA SER A 179 -3.73 4.35 8.64
C SER A 179 -4.07 4.25 7.15
N TYR A 180 -3.09 4.23 6.24
CA TYR A 180 -3.34 4.00 4.81
C TYR A 180 -3.62 2.53 4.51
N VAL A 181 -3.00 1.62 5.26
CA VAL A 181 -3.31 0.19 5.18
C VAL A 181 -4.75 -0.07 5.64
N GLU A 182 -5.18 0.53 6.75
CA GLU A 182 -6.58 0.48 7.21
C GLU A 182 -7.54 0.99 6.14
N GLY A 183 -7.22 2.15 5.52
CA GLY A 183 -8.01 2.70 4.42
C GLY A 183 -8.09 1.78 3.20
N GLN A 184 -7.04 1.05 2.87
CA GLN A 184 -7.05 0.04 1.80
C GLN A 184 -7.94 -1.15 2.16
N ILE A 185 -7.90 -1.62 3.41
CA ILE A 185 -8.78 -2.70 3.89
C ILE A 185 -10.24 -2.26 3.82
N GLN A 186 -10.56 -1.09 4.36
CA GLN A 186 -11.92 -0.54 4.33
C GLN A 186 -12.44 -0.36 2.90
N GLY A 187 -11.62 0.16 2.00
CA GLY A 187 -11.97 0.33 0.59
C GLY A 187 -12.23 -0.99 -0.14
N GLY A 188 -11.37 -1.99 0.06
CA GLY A 188 -11.55 -3.32 -0.53
C GLY A 188 -12.78 -4.06 -0.01
N VAL A 189 -13.05 -3.97 1.29
CA VAL A 189 -14.26 -4.55 1.90
C VAL A 189 -15.52 -3.85 1.35
N THR A 190 -15.51 -2.52 1.26
CA THR A 190 -16.64 -1.75 0.68
C THR A 190 -16.95 -2.19 -0.75
N GLN A 191 -15.91 -2.35 -1.57
CA GLN A 191 -16.07 -2.86 -2.93
C GLN A 191 -16.64 -4.28 -2.94
N GLY A 192 -16.16 -5.14 -2.04
CA GLY A 192 -16.67 -6.52 -1.91
C GLY A 192 -18.11 -6.59 -1.42
N ILE A 193 -18.57 -5.68 -0.56
CA ILE A 193 -19.98 -5.54 -0.17
C ILE A 193 -20.84 -5.17 -1.40
N GLY A 194 -20.35 -4.22 -2.21
CA GLY A 194 -21.05 -3.85 -3.45
C GLY A 194 -21.22 -5.01 -4.41
N TRP A 195 -20.17 -5.78 -4.65
CA TRP A 195 -20.23 -6.97 -5.50
C TRP A 195 -21.10 -8.08 -4.92
N ALA A 196 -21.14 -8.19 -3.60
CA ALA A 196 -21.98 -9.19 -2.95
C ALA A 196 -23.47 -8.89 -3.09
N LEU A 197 -23.88 -7.60 -3.00
CA LEU A 197 -25.28 -7.23 -2.79
C LEU A 197 -25.92 -6.42 -3.91
N ASN A 198 -25.14 -5.60 -4.65
CA ASN A 198 -25.73 -4.54 -5.48
C ASN A 198 -25.20 -4.46 -6.90
N GLU A 199 -23.90 -4.67 -7.12
CA GLU A 199 -23.23 -4.34 -8.38
C GLU A 199 -23.41 -5.46 -9.41
N GLU A 200 -24.04 -5.14 -10.54
CA GLU A 200 -24.29 -6.07 -11.63
C GLU A 200 -24.31 -5.32 -12.96
N TYR A 201 -23.70 -5.88 -13.99
CA TYR A 201 -23.90 -5.44 -15.37
C TYR A 201 -25.14 -6.11 -15.96
N ILE A 202 -26.12 -5.30 -16.38
CA ILE A 202 -27.36 -5.77 -16.95
C ILE A 202 -27.35 -5.54 -18.45
N TYR A 203 -27.37 -6.63 -19.23
CA TYR A 203 -27.36 -6.58 -20.68
C TYR A 203 -28.70 -6.93 -21.28
N ASP A 204 -29.15 -6.18 -22.29
CA ASP A 204 -30.31 -6.53 -23.08
C ASP A 204 -30.04 -7.74 -24.02
N ALA A 205 -31.08 -8.24 -24.67
CA ALA A 205 -30.96 -9.38 -25.59
C ALA A 205 -30.05 -9.11 -26.81
N LYS A 206 -29.65 -7.86 -27.04
CA LYS A 206 -28.74 -7.44 -28.12
C LYS A 206 -27.32 -7.21 -27.62
N GLY A 207 -27.04 -7.48 -26.34
CA GLY A 207 -25.73 -7.28 -25.72
C GLY A 207 -25.42 -5.81 -25.39
N ARG A 208 -26.43 -4.93 -25.35
CA ARG A 208 -26.24 -3.54 -24.93
C ARG A 208 -26.38 -3.45 -23.43
N LEU A 209 -25.48 -2.72 -22.77
CA LEU A 209 -25.53 -2.47 -21.34
C LEU A 209 -26.68 -1.52 -20.99
N ASP A 210 -27.63 -1.97 -20.17
CA ASP A 210 -28.83 -1.21 -19.77
C ASP A 210 -28.59 -0.27 -18.59
N ASN A 211 -27.54 -0.53 -17.79
CA ASN A 211 -27.19 0.25 -16.59
C ASN A 211 -25.78 0.87 -16.66
N PRO A 212 -25.45 1.71 -17.67
CA PRO A 212 -24.09 2.22 -17.88
C PRO A 212 -23.70 3.40 -17.00
N GLY A 213 -24.60 3.98 -16.25
CA GLY A 213 -24.39 5.22 -15.50
C GLY A 213 -24.43 5.05 -13.98
N PHE A 214 -23.98 6.06 -13.25
CA PHE A 214 -23.99 6.07 -11.79
C PHE A 214 -25.38 6.09 -11.15
N LEU A 215 -26.44 6.33 -11.91
CA LEU A 215 -27.82 6.21 -11.44
C LEU A 215 -28.26 4.74 -11.35
N ASP A 216 -27.79 3.92 -12.27
CA ASP A 216 -28.30 2.56 -12.52
C ASP A 216 -27.30 1.49 -12.06
N TYR A 217 -25.99 1.75 -12.16
CA TYR A 217 -24.94 0.89 -11.60
C TYR A 217 -24.74 1.24 -10.12
N ARG A 218 -25.14 0.34 -9.24
CA ARG A 218 -25.29 0.62 -7.81
C ARG A 218 -24.02 0.34 -7.01
N CYS A 219 -23.02 1.23 -7.10
CA CYS A 219 -21.94 1.23 -6.11
C CYS A 219 -22.49 1.54 -4.72
N PRO A 220 -21.96 0.93 -3.65
CA PRO A 220 -22.33 1.29 -2.28
C PRO A 220 -22.10 2.78 -1.99
N VAL A 221 -23.02 3.39 -1.30
CA VAL A 221 -22.85 4.74 -0.73
C VAL A 221 -22.56 4.64 0.76
N ALA A 222 -22.16 5.73 1.39
CA ALA A 222 -21.72 5.73 2.80
C ALA A 222 -22.77 5.20 3.79
N SER A 223 -24.07 5.29 3.45
CA SER A 223 -25.16 4.72 4.27
C SER A 223 -25.38 3.21 4.08
N ASP A 224 -24.77 2.60 3.08
CA ASP A 224 -24.95 1.18 2.76
C ASP A 224 -23.92 0.28 3.46
N VAL A 225 -22.87 0.87 4.00
CA VAL A 225 -21.78 0.14 4.65
C VAL A 225 -21.65 0.54 6.12
N PRO A 226 -21.38 -0.43 7.01
CA PRO A 226 -21.05 -0.12 8.41
C PRO A 226 -19.64 0.46 8.51
N MET A 227 -19.26 0.93 9.72
CA MET A 227 -17.86 1.13 10.02
C MET A 227 -17.12 -0.21 9.94
N ILE A 228 -16.13 -0.30 9.06
CA ILE A 228 -15.35 -1.52 8.86
C ILE A 228 -14.18 -1.52 9.86
N GLU A 229 -14.15 -2.52 10.73
CA GLU A 229 -13.08 -2.75 11.68
C GLU A 229 -11.91 -3.47 10.98
N ALA A 230 -10.81 -2.75 10.76
CA ALA A 230 -9.60 -3.31 10.18
C ALA A 230 -8.65 -3.78 11.29
N VAL A 231 -8.29 -5.07 11.26
CA VAL A 231 -7.33 -5.67 12.20
C VAL A 231 -6.06 -6.01 11.43
N LEU A 232 -4.98 -5.27 11.69
CA LEU A 232 -3.69 -5.47 11.02
C LEU A 232 -2.94 -6.62 11.69
N ILE A 233 -2.68 -7.68 10.95
CA ILE A 233 -1.81 -8.79 11.37
C ILE A 233 -0.46 -8.58 10.69
N GLU A 234 0.58 -8.40 11.47
CA GLU A 234 1.92 -8.16 10.95
C GLU A 234 2.78 -9.43 10.98
N VAL A 235 2.87 -10.11 9.82
CA VAL A 235 3.82 -11.20 9.58
C VAL A 235 4.82 -10.73 8.53
N PRO A 236 5.99 -10.21 8.93
CA PRO A 236 6.94 -9.59 8.01
C PRO A 236 7.36 -10.52 6.88
N ASN A 237 7.36 -9.99 5.66
CA ASN A 237 7.87 -10.69 4.50
C ASN A 237 9.41 -10.65 4.47
N PRO A 238 10.09 -11.80 4.53
CA PRO A 238 11.56 -11.83 4.59
C PRO A 238 12.24 -11.34 3.31
N THR A 239 11.53 -11.28 2.19
CA THR A 239 12.10 -10.85 0.90
C THR A 239 12.01 -9.33 0.68
N HIS A 240 11.33 -8.60 1.57
CA HIS A 240 11.23 -7.14 1.50
C HIS A 240 12.05 -6.48 2.60
N PRO A 241 12.84 -5.41 2.32
CA PRO A 241 13.72 -4.76 3.30
C PRO A 241 13.03 -4.34 4.60
N PHE A 242 11.76 -3.94 4.51
CA PHE A 242 10.93 -3.57 5.65
C PHE A 242 9.82 -4.57 5.96
N GLY A 243 9.83 -5.75 5.38
CA GLY A 243 8.84 -6.79 5.64
C GLY A 243 7.45 -6.52 5.07
N ALA A 244 7.28 -5.57 4.14
CA ALA A 244 5.98 -5.22 3.58
C ALA A 244 5.39 -6.34 2.70
N LYS A 245 4.05 -6.41 2.65
CA LYS A 245 3.25 -7.18 1.70
C LYS A 245 2.29 -6.25 0.94
N GLY A 246 1.74 -6.71 -0.17
CA GLY A 246 0.69 -6.00 -0.89
C GLY A 246 -0.65 -6.08 -0.15
N VAL A 247 -1.35 -4.96 0.00
CA VAL A 247 -2.65 -4.89 0.69
C VAL A 247 -3.75 -4.21 -0.13
N GLY A 248 -3.47 -3.84 -1.38
CA GLY A 248 -4.45 -3.11 -2.19
C GLY A 248 -5.62 -3.97 -2.67
N GLU A 249 -5.37 -5.24 -3.04
CA GLU A 249 -6.34 -6.11 -3.70
C GLU A 249 -6.81 -7.28 -2.83
N VAL A 250 -6.02 -7.72 -1.87
CA VAL A 250 -6.34 -8.91 -1.05
C VAL A 250 -7.62 -8.73 -0.22
N ASN A 251 -7.99 -7.52 0.08
CA ASN A 251 -9.11 -7.19 0.96
C ASN A 251 -10.49 -7.39 0.31
N ILE A 252 -10.56 -7.41 -1.04
CA ILE A 252 -11.81 -7.61 -1.77
C ILE A 252 -12.16 -9.09 -1.92
N VAL A 253 -11.22 -10.00 -1.70
CA VAL A 253 -11.42 -11.44 -1.97
C VAL A 253 -12.40 -12.09 -0.99
N PRO A 254 -12.29 -11.92 0.34
CA PRO A 254 -13.17 -12.62 1.28
C PRO A 254 -14.57 -12.01 1.47
N PRO A 255 -14.88 -10.71 1.25
CA PRO A 255 -16.16 -10.12 1.64
C PRO A 255 -17.38 -10.81 1.06
N MET A 256 -17.33 -11.18 -0.22
CA MET A 256 -18.47 -11.84 -0.88
C MET A 256 -18.82 -13.17 -0.21
N ALA A 257 -17.82 -13.96 0.15
CA ALA A 257 -18.03 -15.23 0.85
C ALA A 257 -18.50 -15.02 2.30
N ALA A 258 -17.97 -14.01 3.00
CA ALA A 258 -18.40 -13.68 4.35
C ALA A 258 -19.88 -13.28 4.37
N ILE A 259 -20.32 -12.44 3.44
CA ILE A 259 -21.72 -12.01 3.31
C ILE A 259 -22.62 -13.19 2.92
N ALA A 260 -22.19 -14.02 1.95
CA ALA A 260 -22.95 -15.21 1.58
C ALA A 260 -23.16 -16.16 2.76
N ASN A 261 -22.14 -16.35 3.60
CA ASN A 261 -22.24 -17.15 4.81
C ASN A 261 -23.17 -16.52 5.85
N ALA A 262 -23.12 -15.20 6.03
CA ALA A 262 -23.99 -14.50 6.95
C ALA A 262 -25.47 -14.56 6.53
N ILE A 263 -25.74 -14.40 5.23
CA ILE A 263 -27.10 -14.56 4.68
C ILE A 263 -27.59 -15.99 4.88
N ASP A 264 -26.77 -16.99 4.54
CA ASP A 264 -27.12 -18.41 4.75
C ASP A 264 -27.46 -18.70 6.22
N SER A 265 -26.67 -18.15 7.15
CA SER A 265 -26.95 -18.27 8.59
C SER A 265 -28.25 -17.58 9.00
N ALA A 266 -28.59 -16.44 8.38
CA ALA A 266 -29.79 -15.69 8.73
C ALA A 266 -31.09 -16.32 8.21
N ILE A 267 -31.06 -16.87 6.99
CA ILE A 267 -32.30 -17.36 6.32
C ILE A 267 -32.33 -18.89 6.08
N GLY A 268 -31.24 -19.60 6.41
CA GLY A 268 -31.13 -21.05 6.21
C GLY A 268 -31.11 -21.44 4.73
N ARG A 269 -30.67 -20.57 3.85
CA ARG A 269 -30.63 -20.80 2.40
C ARG A 269 -29.33 -20.32 1.79
N ARG A 270 -28.58 -21.22 1.14
CA ARG A 270 -27.35 -20.92 0.43
C ARG A 270 -27.65 -20.31 -0.94
N LEU A 271 -27.24 -19.04 -1.11
CA LEU A 271 -27.17 -18.41 -2.42
C LEU A 271 -25.80 -18.65 -3.02
N THR A 272 -25.75 -18.95 -4.32
CA THR A 272 -24.51 -19.26 -5.06
C THR A 272 -24.28 -18.32 -6.25
N GLU A 273 -25.13 -17.34 -6.42
CA GLU A 273 -25.10 -16.37 -7.52
C GLU A 273 -25.00 -14.94 -6.99
N LEU A 274 -24.07 -14.16 -7.54
CA LEU A 274 -23.88 -12.75 -7.22
C LEU A 274 -24.55 -11.83 -8.30
N PRO A 275 -24.94 -10.62 -7.90
CA PRO A 275 -25.09 -10.16 -6.53
C PRO A 275 -26.27 -10.89 -5.86
N MET A 276 -26.23 -11.03 -4.54
CA MET A 276 -27.33 -11.52 -3.72
C MET A 276 -28.32 -10.36 -3.48
N SER A 277 -28.89 -9.88 -4.57
CA SER A 277 -29.80 -8.74 -4.60
C SER A 277 -31.15 -9.06 -3.93
N PRO A 278 -31.87 -8.02 -3.47
CA PRO A 278 -33.15 -8.23 -2.79
C PRO A 278 -34.13 -9.19 -3.53
N PRO A 279 -34.32 -9.12 -4.86
CA PRO A 279 -35.19 -10.09 -5.55
C PRO A 279 -34.70 -11.53 -5.46
N LYS A 280 -33.34 -11.76 -5.51
CA LYS A 280 -32.77 -13.10 -5.41
C LYS A 280 -32.89 -13.67 -3.99
N VAL A 281 -32.69 -12.84 -2.97
CA VAL A 281 -32.86 -13.22 -1.56
C VAL A 281 -34.34 -13.51 -1.29
N ARG A 282 -35.26 -12.66 -1.77
CA ARG A 282 -36.70 -12.87 -1.63
C ARG A 282 -37.14 -14.18 -2.29
N ALA A 283 -36.73 -14.46 -3.52
CA ALA A 283 -37.01 -15.70 -4.20
C ALA A 283 -36.51 -16.94 -3.44
N ALA A 284 -35.33 -16.84 -2.80
CA ALA A 284 -34.81 -17.92 -1.98
C ALA A 284 -35.64 -18.19 -0.70
N LEU A 285 -36.23 -17.14 -0.11
CA LEU A 285 -37.15 -17.25 1.01
C LEU A 285 -38.46 -17.91 0.59
N ASP A 286 -39.04 -17.50 -0.56
CA ASP A 286 -40.31 -18.04 -1.06
C ASP A 286 -40.21 -19.53 -1.44
N ASN A 287 -39.11 -19.95 -2.07
CA ASN A 287 -38.86 -21.33 -2.48
C ASN A 287 -38.60 -22.30 -1.31
N GLY A 288 -38.61 -21.86 -0.08
CA GLY A 288 -38.39 -22.64 1.12
C GLY A 288 -39.60 -22.73 2.05
N ALA A 289 -40.72 -22.23 1.60
CA ALA A 289 -41.99 -22.26 2.34
C ALA A 289 -42.83 -23.54 2.11
N ASP A 290 -42.29 -24.58 1.40
CA ASP A 290 -42.91 -25.88 1.17
C ASP A 290 -42.48 -26.91 2.21
#